data_525b96664232a92b58f10da12a3245fe
#
_entry.id   525b96664232a92b58f10da12a3245fe
#
_cell.length_a   1.000
_cell.length_b   1.000
_cell.length_c   1.000
_cell.angle_alpha   90.00
_cell.angle_beta   90.00
_cell.angle_gamma   90.00
#
_symmetry.space_group_name_H-M   'P 1'
#
loop_
_entity.id
_entity.type
_entity.pdbx_description
1 polymer ?
#
loop_
_entity_poly.entity_id
_entity_poly.type
_entity_poly.pdbx_seq_one_letter_code
_entity_poly.pdbx_strand_id
1 'polypeptide(L)' 'MNYQLEDLTLDDIRSASSNYLRSCLKEDIAPELSDMIDKELYVREHRRPIN' A
#
# COMPACT_ATOMS: atom_id res chain seq x y z
N MET A 1 2.47 13.79 -15.78
CA MET A 1 1.61 12.63 -15.81
C MET A 1 1.00 12.37 -14.45
N ASN A 2 -0.29 12.29 -14.40
CA ASN A 2 -0.96 12.16 -13.12
C ASN A 2 -1.19 10.71 -12.79
N TYR A 3 -0.72 10.36 -11.62
CA TYR A 3 -0.98 9.05 -11.09
C TYR A 3 -2.31 9.06 -10.38
N GLN A 4 -3.18 8.18 -10.79
CA GLN A 4 -4.43 8.02 -10.10
C GLN A 4 -4.25 6.93 -9.06
N LEU A 5 -4.49 7.28 -7.82
CA LEU A 5 -4.34 6.28 -6.76
C LEU A 5 -5.24 5.09 -7.02
N GLU A 6 -6.36 5.32 -7.67
CA GLU A 6 -7.30 4.24 -7.98
C GLU A 6 -6.75 3.26 -9.00
N ASP A 7 -5.73 3.69 -9.75
CA ASP A 7 -5.16 2.83 -10.77
C ASP A 7 -4.06 1.92 -10.23
N LEU A 8 -3.77 2.01 -8.96
CA LEU A 8 -2.75 1.16 -8.39
C LEU A 8 -3.20 -0.28 -8.40
N THR A 9 -2.31 -1.15 -8.84
CA THR A 9 -2.55 -2.58 -8.82
C THR A 9 -1.90 -3.17 -7.60
N LEU A 10 -2.18 -4.45 -7.37
CA LEU A 10 -1.56 -5.15 -6.27
C LEU A 10 -0.04 -5.17 -6.43
N ASP A 11 0.43 -5.31 -7.65
CA ASP A 11 1.88 -5.30 -7.91
C ASP A 11 2.47 -3.94 -7.53
N ASP A 12 1.76 -2.88 -7.86
CA ASP A 12 2.23 -1.54 -7.52
C ASP A 12 2.35 -1.39 -6.01
N ILE A 13 1.37 -1.89 -5.30
CA ILE A 13 1.37 -1.79 -3.85
C ILE A 13 2.51 -2.59 -3.25
N ARG A 14 2.75 -3.76 -3.78
CA ARG A 14 3.84 -4.60 -3.27
C ARG A 14 5.20 -4.00 -3.55
N SER A 15 5.32 -3.29 -4.65
CA SER A 15 6.59 -2.68 -5.03
C SER A 15 6.84 -1.34 -4.35
N ALA A 16 5.81 -0.73 -3.84
CA ALA A 16 5.93 0.59 -3.25
C ALA A 16 6.60 0.50 -1.88
N SER A 17 7.25 1.60 -1.49
CA SER A 17 7.86 1.65 -0.17
C SER A 17 6.77 1.80 0.88
N SER A 18 7.11 1.41 2.10
CA SER A 18 6.15 1.53 3.20
C SER A 18 5.78 2.99 3.45
N ASN A 19 6.74 3.88 3.32
CA ASN A 19 6.46 5.31 3.50
C ASN A 19 5.46 5.80 2.47
N TYR A 20 5.62 5.36 1.23
CA TYR A 20 4.70 5.75 0.19
C TYR A 20 3.30 5.24 0.50
N LEU A 21 3.20 4.00 0.92
CA LEU A 21 1.90 3.41 1.24
C LEU A 21 1.23 4.13 2.39
N ARG A 22 2.00 4.48 3.41
CA ARG A 22 1.43 5.22 4.53
C ARG A 22 0.94 6.59 4.10
N SER A 23 1.66 7.22 3.19
CA SER A 23 1.23 8.50 2.65
C SER A 23 -0.09 8.35 1.92
N CYS A 24 -0.25 7.27 1.18
CA CYS A 24 -1.49 7.02 0.46
C CYS A 24 -2.68 6.90 1.41
N LEU A 25 -2.45 6.32 2.57
CA LEU A 25 -3.54 6.16 3.54
C LEU A 25 -4.02 7.48 4.10
N LYS A 26 -3.19 8.51 4.03
CA LYS A 26 -3.58 9.83 4.47
C LYS A 26 -4.40 10.55 3.42
N GLU A 27 -4.40 10.05 2.21
CA GLU A 27 -5.17 10.64 1.13
C GLU A 27 -6.57 10.09 1.11
N ASP A 28 -7.43 10.78 0.38
CA ASP A 28 -8.81 10.35 0.25
C ASP A 28 -8.89 9.32 -0.87
N ILE A 29 -8.63 8.08 -0.54
CA ILE A 29 -8.61 7.02 -1.53
C ILE A 29 -9.79 6.08 -1.33
N ALA A 30 -10.04 5.26 -2.34
CA ALA A 30 -11.14 4.30 -2.29
C ALA A 30 -10.95 3.32 -1.14
N PRO A 31 -12.05 2.93 -0.49
CA PRO A 31 -11.92 1.99 0.64
C PRO A 31 -11.26 0.68 0.25
N GLU A 32 -11.51 0.20 -0.95
CA GLU A 32 -10.90 -1.03 -1.40
C GLU A 32 -9.40 -0.91 -1.48
N LEU A 33 -8.95 0.21 -2.02
CA LEU A 33 -7.53 0.46 -2.14
C LEU A 33 -6.90 0.64 -0.77
N SER A 34 -7.59 1.36 0.09
CA SER A 34 -7.12 1.56 1.44
C SER A 34 -6.95 0.23 2.16
N ASP A 35 -7.88 -0.67 1.96
CA ASP A 35 -7.82 -1.99 2.58
C ASP A 35 -6.61 -2.78 2.07
N MET A 36 -6.37 -2.71 0.78
CA MET A 36 -5.23 -3.41 0.19
C MET A 36 -3.91 -2.88 0.75
N ILE A 37 -3.80 -1.58 0.86
CA ILE A 37 -2.60 -0.96 1.40
C ILE A 37 -2.42 -1.35 2.86
N ASP A 38 -3.50 -1.33 3.59
CA ASP A 38 -3.46 -1.68 5.01
C ASP A 38 -2.97 -3.11 5.20
N LYS A 39 -3.49 -4.02 4.39
CA LYS A 39 -3.08 -5.41 4.48
C LYS A 39 -1.61 -5.58 4.15
N GLU A 40 -1.15 -4.86 3.14
CA GLU A 40 0.24 -4.96 2.76
C GLU A 40 1.15 -4.46 3.88
N LEU A 41 0.79 -3.35 4.49
CA LEU A 41 1.57 -2.82 5.60
C LEU A 41 1.55 -3.77 6.79
N TYR A 42 0.40 -4.37 7.04
CA TYR A 42 0.28 -5.31 8.13
C TYR A 42 1.22 -6.50 7.93
N VAL A 43 1.24 -7.04 6.72
CA VAL A 43 2.10 -8.17 6.41
C VAL A 43 3.56 -7.79 6.60
N ARG A 44 3.93 -6.60 6.16
CA ARG A 44 5.32 -6.16 6.29
C ARG A 44 5.75 -6.06 7.73
N GLU A 45 4.85 -5.57 8.58
CA GLU A 45 5.19 -5.36 9.98
C GLU A 45 5.21 -6.65 10.76
N HIS A 46 4.37 -7.60 10.35
CA HIS A 46 4.27 -8.85 11.09
C HIS A 46 5.07 -9.97 10.47
N ARG A 47 5.67 -9.69 9.32
CA ARG A 47 6.52 -10.67 8.68
C ARG A 47 7.87 -10.69 9.37
N ARG A 48 8.27 -11.84 9.77
CA ARG A 48 9.55 -11.98 10.41
C ARG A 48 10.57 -12.49 9.43
N PRO A 49 11.76 -11.92 9.44
CA PRO A 49 12.83 -12.49 8.63
C PRO A 49 13.17 -13.86 9.18
N ILE A 50 13.38 -14.76 8.28
CA ILE A 50 13.76 -16.10 8.66
C ILE A 50 15.26 -16.17 8.72
N ASN A 51 15.76 -16.58 9.80
CA ASN A 51 17.21 -16.67 9.94
C ASN A 51 17.66 -18.08 9.97
#